data_6d468bd6416ed7caf97b112d46314405
#
_entry.id   6d468bd6416ed7caf97b112d46314405
#
_cell.length_a   1.000
_cell.length_b   1.000
_cell.length_c   1.000
_cell.angle_alpha   90.00
_cell.angle_beta   90.00
_cell.angle_gamma   90.00
#
_symmetry.space_group_name_H-M   'P 1'
#
loop_
_entity.id
_entity.type
_entity.pdbx_description
1 polymer ?
#
loop_
_entity_poly.entity_id
_entity_poly.type
_entity_poly.pdbx_seq_one_letter_code
_entity_poly.pdbx_strand_id
1 'polypeptide(L)'
;MEAILQAKEISKTYHTGSVDVPALKQCSLEFGKGEFTAIIGKSGSGKSTLLRILGSMDTPDSGSVLIKGEDITHMKDKKLSGFRRRNIGFIYQDYSLFPEFTAYENVVMPILIDGKKPDENEVDDLLEELGISHCKNKFPSQMSGGEQQRVAIARALITHPAVI
;
A
#
# COMPACT_ATOMS: atom_id res chain seq x y z
N MET A 1 -16.67 -13.90 10.11
CA MET A 1 -15.96 -13.67 8.82
C MET A 1 -14.48 -13.87 9.08
N GLU A 2 -13.75 -14.48 8.15
CA GLU A 2 -12.31 -14.64 8.30
C GLU A 2 -11.63 -13.27 8.11
N ALA A 3 -10.81 -12.88 9.11
CA ALA A 3 -10.11 -11.61 9.06
C ALA A 3 -8.99 -11.66 8.02
N ILE A 4 -8.97 -10.69 7.11
CA ILE A 4 -7.90 -10.55 6.11
C ILE A 4 -6.69 -9.80 6.67
N LEU A 5 -6.93 -8.85 7.58
CA LEU A 5 -5.91 -8.05 8.26
C LEU A 5 -6.28 -7.88 9.73
N GLN A 6 -5.31 -8.12 10.61
CA GLN A 6 -5.44 -7.93 12.06
C GLN A 6 -4.26 -7.16 12.60
N ALA A 7 -4.51 -6.20 13.47
CA ALA A 7 -3.52 -5.57 14.34
C ALA A 7 -3.84 -5.96 15.77
N LYS A 8 -2.86 -6.44 16.53
CA LYS A 8 -3.01 -6.89 17.91
C LYS A 8 -2.08 -6.09 18.83
N GLU A 9 -2.67 -5.25 19.66
CA GLU A 9 -1.99 -4.44 20.69
C GLU A 9 -0.78 -3.65 20.18
N ILE A 10 -0.84 -3.16 18.94
CA ILE A 10 0.27 -2.41 18.34
C ILE A 10 0.47 -1.07 19.05
N SER A 11 1.71 -0.81 19.42
CA SER A 11 2.13 0.48 19.98
C SER A 11 3.30 1.02 19.16
N LYS A 12 3.36 2.36 19.06
CA LYS A 12 4.44 3.07 18.37
C LYS A 12 4.74 4.39 19.03
N THR A 13 6.00 4.63 19.36
CA THR A 13 6.51 5.90 19.85
C THR A 13 7.63 6.37 18.95
N TYR A 14 7.59 7.60 18.49
CA TYR A 14 8.68 8.22 17.75
C TYR A 14 9.56 9.01 18.70
N HIS A 15 10.87 8.79 18.61
CA HIS A 15 11.86 9.51 19.39
C HIS A 15 12.46 10.64 18.54
N THR A 16 12.17 11.89 18.88
CA THR A 16 12.69 13.06 18.17
C THR A 16 13.55 13.89 19.13
N GLY A 17 14.86 13.66 19.08
CA GLY A 17 15.79 14.27 20.03
C GLY A 17 15.49 13.85 21.47
N SER A 18 15.10 14.79 22.33
CA SER A 18 14.75 14.56 23.74
C SER A 18 13.24 14.35 23.98
N VAL A 19 12.42 14.30 22.92
CA VAL A 19 10.96 14.24 23.06
C VAL A 19 10.45 12.90 22.51
N ASP A 20 9.69 12.19 23.35
CA ASP A 20 8.98 10.98 22.97
C ASP A 20 7.55 11.31 22.57
N VAL A 21 7.18 10.97 21.33
CA VAL A 21 5.86 11.19 20.79
C VAL A 21 5.15 9.84 20.62
N PRO A 22 4.28 9.43 21.56
CA PRO A 22 3.50 8.22 21.43
C PRO A 22 2.43 8.40 20.33
N ALA A 23 2.60 7.69 19.22
CA ALA A 23 1.69 7.76 18.08
C ALA A 23 0.56 6.73 18.14
N LEU A 24 0.85 5.53 18.65
CA LEU A 24 -0.16 4.47 18.87
C LEU A 24 0.05 3.86 20.26
N LYS A 25 -1.05 3.51 20.93
CA LYS A 25 -1.06 2.89 22.26
C LYS A 25 -1.99 1.68 22.26
N GLN A 26 -1.41 0.47 22.25
CA GLN A 26 -2.14 -0.82 22.33
C GLN A 26 -3.38 -0.88 21.40
N CYS A 27 -3.19 -0.43 20.16
CA CYS A 27 -4.27 -0.38 19.18
C CYS A 27 -4.52 -1.79 18.63
N SER A 28 -5.77 -2.27 18.72
CA SER A 28 -6.19 -3.55 18.15
C SER A 28 -7.34 -3.33 17.18
N LEU A 29 -7.23 -3.89 15.98
CA LEU A 29 -8.18 -3.74 14.88
C LEU A 29 -8.25 -5.04 14.09
N GLU A 30 -9.42 -5.28 13.48
CA GLU A 30 -9.63 -6.43 12.62
C GLU A 30 -10.48 -6.00 11.42
N PHE A 31 -10.09 -6.46 10.22
CA PHE A 31 -10.78 -6.14 8.97
C PHE A 31 -11.11 -7.43 8.23
N GLY A 32 -12.35 -7.55 7.79
CA GLY A 32 -12.84 -8.68 7.01
C GLY A 32 -12.48 -8.59 5.53
N LYS A 33 -12.51 -9.73 4.83
CA LYS A 33 -12.34 -9.76 3.39
C LYS A 33 -13.47 -9.00 2.68
N GLY A 34 -13.09 -8.11 1.73
CA GLY A 34 -14.06 -7.29 0.95
C GLY A 34 -14.63 -6.10 1.74
N GLU A 35 -14.10 -5.83 2.93
CA GLU A 35 -14.51 -4.69 3.72
C GLU A 35 -13.85 -3.40 3.21
N PHE A 36 -14.64 -2.33 3.15
CA PHE A 36 -14.16 -0.97 2.89
C PHE A 36 -14.23 -0.16 4.18
N THR A 37 -13.06 0.23 4.71
CA THR A 37 -12.96 0.92 6.01
C THR A 37 -12.32 2.29 5.86
N ALA A 38 -12.94 3.32 6.46
CA ALA A 38 -12.37 4.66 6.55
C ALA A 38 -11.81 4.92 7.95
N ILE A 39 -10.53 5.32 8.04
CA ILE A 39 -9.88 5.74 9.28
C ILE A 39 -9.98 7.26 9.37
N ILE A 40 -10.81 7.75 10.31
CA ILE A 40 -11.06 9.18 10.52
C ILE A 40 -10.52 9.65 11.87
N GLY A 41 -10.21 10.92 11.98
CA GLY A 41 -9.72 11.53 13.24
C GLY A 41 -8.98 12.85 12.99
N LYS A 42 -8.68 13.56 14.07
CA LYS A 42 -7.97 14.86 14.06
C LYS A 42 -6.54 14.69 13.51
N SER A 43 -5.92 15.78 13.04
CA SER A 43 -4.49 15.79 12.72
C SER A 43 -3.66 15.35 13.93
N GLY A 44 -2.62 14.55 13.72
CA GLY A 44 -1.78 14.03 14.80
C GLY A 44 -2.37 12.85 15.60
N SER A 45 -3.54 12.31 15.25
CA SER A 45 -4.15 11.17 15.97
C SER A 45 -3.57 9.79 15.63
N GLY A 46 -2.46 9.70 14.90
CA GLY A 46 -1.79 8.45 14.58
C GLY A 46 -2.29 7.71 13.33
N LYS A 47 -3.23 8.26 12.56
CA LYS A 47 -3.80 7.59 11.36
C LYS A 47 -2.74 7.16 10.34
N SER A 48 -1.84 8.07 9.99
CA SER A 48 -0.77 7.78 9.02
C SER A 48 0.23 6.77 9.58
N THR A 49 0.52 6.82 10.89
CA THR A 49 1.34 5.81 11.56
C THR A 49 0.69 4.44 11.51
N LEU A 50 -0.61 4.38 11.82
CA LEU A 50 -1.38 3.15 11.75
C LEU A 50 -1.35 2.56 10.32
N LEU A 51 -1.69 3.35 9.30
CA LEU A 51 -1.65 2.90 7.90
C LEU A 51 -0.27 2.43 7.47
N ARG A 52 0.81 3.12 7.88
CA ARG A 52 2.19 2.71 7.56
C ARG A 52 2.56 1.38 8.20
N ILE A 53 2.13 1.14 9.44
CA ILE A 53 2.37 -0.13 10.14
C ILE A 53 1.55 -1.25 9.51
N LEU A 54 0.25 -1.04 9.26
CA LEU A 54 -0.62 -2.01 8.58
C LEU A 54 -0.10 -2.34 7.17
N GLY A 55 0.42 -1.34 6.46
CA GLY A 55 1.04 -1.49 5.14
C GLY A 55 2.49 -2.00 5.15
N SER A 56 3.01 -2.41 6.32
CA SER A 56 4.41 -2.86 6.49
C SER A 56 5.49 -1.86 6.04
N MET A 57 5.18 -0.57 6.08
CA MET A 57 6.12 0.52 5.76
C MET A 57 6.84 1.05 7.00
N ASP A 58 6.35 0.67 8.18
CA ASP A 58 6.96 0.93 9.48
C ASP A 58 6.73 -0.28 10.39
N THR A 59 7.54 -0.42 11.44
CA THR A 59 7.44 -1.52 12.39
C THR A 59 6.90 -0.98 13.71
N PRO A 60 5.92 -1.64 14.34
CA PRO A 60 5.48 -1.27 15.68
C PRO A 60 6.57 -1.57 16.72
N ASP A 61 6.56 -0.86 17.85
CA ASP A 61 7.47 -1.13 18.96
C ASP A 61 7.02 -2.35 19.77
N SER A 62 5.72 -2.63 19.77
CA SER A 62 5.12 -3.83 20.35
C SER A 62 3.82 -4.21 19.65
N GLY A 63 3.36 -5.43 19.89
CA GLY A 63 2.20 -6.00 19.23
C GLY A 63 2.54 -6.67 17.90
N SER A 64 1.52 -7.06 17.13
CA SER A 64 1.71 -7.75 15.87
C SER A 64 0.67 -7.34 14.81
N VAL A 65 1.05 -7.49 13.55
CA VAL A 65 0.17 -7.32 12.39
C VAL A 65 0.14 -8.63 11.60
N LEU A 66 -1.06 -9.15 11.36
CA LEU A 66 -1.27 -10.35 10.57
C LEU A 66 -2.03 -9.99 9.29
N ILE A 67 -1.57 -10.49 8.14
CA ILE A 67 -2.27 -10.41 6.86
C ILE A 67 -2.43 -11.83 6.33
N LYS A 68 -3.65 -12.24 5.99
CA LYS A 68 -3.96 -13.62 5.59
C LYS A 68 -3.49 -14.67 6.62
N GLY A 69 -3.53 -14.31 7.91
CA GLY A 69 -3.05 -15.16 9.00
C GLY A 69 -1.53 -15.22 9.18
N GLU A 70 -0.73 -14.61 8.29
CA GLU A 70 0.72 -14.55 8.44
C GLU A 70 1.13 -13.30 9.24
N ASP A 71 1.90 -13.49 10.30
CA ASP A 71 2.50 -12.38 11.06
C ASP A 71 3.63 -11.72 10.25
N ILE A 72 3.39 -10.48 9.84
CA ILE A 72 4.33 -9.69 9.05
C ILE A 72 5.30 -8.87 9.90
N THR A 73 5.02 -8.71 11.20
CA THR A 73 5.78 -7.84 12.12
C THR A 73 7.21 -8.33 12.31
N HIS A 74 7.40 -9.64 12.38
CA HIS A 74 8.68 -10.28 12.63
C HIS A 74 9.32 -10.91 11.38
N MET A 75 8.78 -10.60 10.20
CA MET A 75 9.38 -11.08 8.95
C MET A 75 10.72 -10.39 8.69
N LYS A 76 11.73 -11.15 8.26
CA LYS A 76 13.00 -10.59 7.77
C LYS A 76 12.75 -9.73 6.52
N ASP A 77 13.50 -8.67 6.35
CA ASP A 77 13.34 -7.66 5.28
C ASP A 77 13.13 -8.25 3.88
N LYS A 78 13.94 -9.24 3.51
CA LYS A 78 13.83 -9.90 2.19
C LYS A 78 12.47 -10.62 2.01
N LYS A 79 11.98 -11.31 3.05
CA LYS A 79 10.67 -11.99 3.04
C LYS A 79 9.55 -10.95 3.06
N LEU A 80 9.66 -9.95 3.93
CA LEU A 80 8.68 -8.87 4.08
C LEU A 80 8.51 -8.07 2.78
N SER A 81 9.59 -7.71 2.11
CA SER A 81 9.55 -7.01 0.83
C SER A 81 8.80 -7.80 -0.25
N GLY A 82 9.05 -9.10 -0.35
CA GLY A 82 8.31 -9.99 -1.26
C GLY A 82 6.85 -10.16 -0.88
N PHE A 83 6.57 -10.28 0.42
CA PHE A 83 5.20 -10.39 0.93
C PHE A 83 4.40 -9.12 0.64
N ARG A 84 4.95 -7.94 0.97
CA ARG A 84 4.33 -6.63 0.71
C ARG A 84 3.96 -6.46 -0.76
N ARG A 85 4.89 -6.70 -1.68
CA ARG A 85 4.68 -6.56 -3.12
C ARG A 85 3.52 -7.39 -3.65
N ARG A 86 3.29 -8.58 -3.08
CA ARG A 86 2.27 -9.52 -3.55
C ARG A 86 0.92 -9.41 -2.83
N ASN A 87 0.89 -8.81 -1.65
CA ASN A 87 -0.30 -8.84 -0.80
C ASN A 87 -0.83 -7.46 -0.40
N ILE A 88 -0.04 -6.40 -0.59
CA ILE A 88 -0.42 -5.04 -0.16
C ILE A 88 -0.31 -4.08 -1.32
N GLY A 89 -1.43 -3.47 -1.72
CA GLY A 89 -1.46 -2.32 -2.62
C GLY A 89 -1.40 -1.04 -1.81
N PHE A 90 -0.45 -0.14 -2.09
CA PHE A 90 -0.34 1.13 -1.40
C PHE A 90 -0.52 2.29 -2.38
N ILE A 91 -1.51 3.16 -2.10
CA ILE A 91 -1.78 4.36 -2.88
C ILE A 91 -1.40 5.56 -2.03
N TYR A 92 -0.38 6.30 -2.48
CA TYR A 92 0.12 7.48 -1.77
C TYR A 92 -0.68 8.73 -2.13
N GLN A 93 -0.72 9.69 -1.21
CA GLN A 93 -1.41 10.96 -1.42
C GLN A 93 -0.76 11.82 -2.53
N ASP A 94 0.55 11.70 -2.71
CA ASP A 94 1.35 12.36 -3.74
C ASP A 94 1.54 11.50 -5.00
N TYR A 95 0.74 10.43 -5.12
CA TYR A 95 0.77 9.41 -6.18
C TYR A 95 2.07 8.60 -6.23
N SER A 96 3.21 9.15 -5.86
CA SER A 96 4.55 8.54 -5.88
C SER A 96 4.83 7.75 -7.17
N LEU A 97 4.53 8.35 -8.32
CA LEU A 97 4.88 7.79 -9.63
C LEU A 97 6.35 8.07 -9.93
N PHE A 98 6.97 7.15 -10.64
CA PHE A 98 8.32 7.34 -11.18
C PHE A 98 8.24 8.27 -12.40
N PRO A 99 8.82 9.48 -12.34
CA PRO A 99 8.65 10.49 -13.38
C PRO A 99 9.30 10.13 -14.71
N GLU A 100 10.31 9.24 -14.68
CA GLU A 100 11.05 8.74 -15.85
C GLU A 100 10.34 7.57 -16.56
N PHE A 101 9.24 7.07 -15.99
CA PHE A 101 8.50 5.95 -16.52
C PHE A 101 7.13 6.39 -17.02
N THR A 102 6.70 5.78 -18.12
CA THR A 102 5.34 5.94 -18.65
C THR A 102 4.29 5.44 -17.66
N ALA A 103 3.00 5.70 -17.91
CA ALA A 103 1.91 5.14 -17.13
C ALA A 103 1.98 3.60 -17.10
N TYR A 104 2.17 2.97 -18.27
CA TYR A 104 2.33 1.52 -18.38
C TYR A 104 3.47 1.00 -17.52
N GLU A 105 4.67 1.57 -17.65
CA GLU A 105 5.84 1.15 -16.89
C GLU A 105 5.67 1.31 -15.38
N ASN A 106 5.00 2.39 -14.93
CA ASN A 106 4.63 2.58 -13.54
C ASN A 106 3.69 1.47 -13.05
N VAL A 107 2.68 1.10 -13.84
CA VAL A 107 1.69 0.08 -13.48
C VAL A 107 2.34 -1.30 -13.38
N VAL A 108 3.16 -1.70 -14.35
CA VAL A 108 3.74 -3.05 -14.41
C VAL A 108 4.97 -3.24 -13.51
N MET A 109 5.52 -2.16 -12.95
CA MET A 109 6.73 -2.21 -12.13
C MET A 109 6.71 -3.26 -11.02
N PRO A 110 5.64 -3.41 -10.20
CA PRO A 110 5.60 -4.42 -9.15
C PRO A 110 5.71 -5.85 -9.69
N ILE A 111 5.16 -6.12 -10.89
CA ILE A 111 5.23 -7.42 -11.56
C ILE A 111 6.67 -7.69 -12.00
N LEU A 112 7.32 -6.70 -12.63
CA LEU A 112 8.69 -6.81 -13.10
C LEU A 112 9.70 -7.01 -11.96
N ILE A 113 9.52 -6.30 -10.84
CA ILE A 113 10.35 -6.48 -9.63
C ILE A 113 10.16 -7.88 -9.02
N ASP A 114 8.98 -8.50 -9.19
CA ASP A 114 8.73 -9.90 -8.77
C ASP A 114 9.32 -10.93 -9.76
N GLY A 115 10.00 -10.48 -10.82
CA GLY A 115 10.62 -11.34 -11.85
C GLY A 115 9.62 -11.98 -12.80
N LYS A 116 8.40 -11.47 -12.86
CA LYS A 116 7.33 -11.96 -13.74
C LYS A 116 7.21 -11.10 -14.99
N LYS A 117 6.55 -11.65 -16.01
CA LYS A 117 6.12 -10.88 -17.19
C LYS A 117 4.70 -10.35 -16.95
N PRO A 118 4.42 -9.07 -17.27
CA PRO A 118 3.05 -8.56 -17.28
C PRO A 118 2.21 -9.27 -18.34
N ASP A 119 0.93 -9.48 -18.06
CA ASP A 119 -0.06 -9.80 -19.08
C ASP A 119 -0.56 -8.48 -19.69
N GLU A 120 -0.28 -8.29 -20.97
CA GLU A 120 -0.63 -7.05 -21.69
C GLU A 120 -2.15 -6.82 -21.72
N ASN A 121 -2.93 -7.89 -21.88
CA ASN A 121 -4.38 -7.77 -21.92
C ASN A 121 -4.92 -7.33 -20.56
N GLU A 122 -4.43 -7.91 -19.47
CA GLU A 122 -4.80 -7.53 -18.11
C GLU A 122 -4.48 -6.07 -17.81
N VAL A 123 -3.31 -5.60 -18.26
CA VAL A 123 -2.92 -4.19 -18.10
C VAL A 123 -3.84 -3.27 -18.90
N ASP A 124 -4.13 -3.64 -20.16
CA ASP A 124 -5.00 -2.83 -21.03
C ASP A 124 -6.43 -2.78 -20.51
N ASP A 125 -6.98 -3.89 -20.06
CA ASP A 125 -8.32 -3.98 -19.43
C ASP A 125 -8.39 -3.10 -18.17
N LEU A 126 -7.37 -3.14 -17.32
CA LEU A 126 -7.32 -2.31 -16.11
C LEU A 126 -7.22 -0.81 -16.43
N LEU A 127 -6.42 -0.44 -17.42
CA LEU A 127 -6.31 0.95 -17.87
C LEU A 127 -7.64 1.45 -18.47
N GLU A 128 -8.36 0.58 -19.18
CA GLU A 128 -9.69 0.88 -19.74
C GLU A 128 -10.72 1.06 -18.63
N GLU A 129 -10.78 0.14 -17.66
CA GLU A 129 -11.69 0.22 -16.50
C GLU A 129 -11.50 1.52 -15.72
N LEU A 130 -10.25 1.97 -15.57
CA LEU A 130 -9.92 3.23 -14.90
C LEU A 130 -10.03 4.47 -15.83
N GLY A 131 -10.39 4.29 -17.10
CA GLY A 131 -10.56 5.39 -18.08
C GLY A 131 -9.26 6.13 -18.41
N ILE A 132 -8.13 5.44 -18.42
CA ILE A 132 -6.79 6.00 -18.64
C ILE A 132 -5.99 5.29 -19.75
N SER A 133 -6.63 4.51 -20.62
CA SER A 133 -5.95 3.84 -21.77
C SER A 133 -5.18 4.83 -22.64
N HIS A 134 -5.72 6.05 -22.82
CA HIS A 134 -5.06 7.14 -23.56
C HIS A 134 -3.79 7.68 -22.89
N CYS A 135 -3.52 7.29 -21.66
CA CYS A 135 -2.31 7.66 -20.91
C CYS A 135 -1.22 6.59 -20.97
N LYS A 136 -1.48 5.39 -21.51
CA LYS A 136 -0.57 4.23 -21.47
C LYS A 136 0.90 4.59 -21.73
N ASN A 137 1.15 5.40 -22.74
CA ASN A 137 2.49 5.80 -23.18
C ASN A 137 2.91 7.21 -22.72
N LYS A 138 2.14 7.86 -21.84
CA LYS A 138 2.46 9.20 -21.31
C LYS A 138 3.33 9.08 -20.05
N PHE A 139 4.20 10.06 -19.89
CA PHE A 139 4.95 10.27 -18.65
C PHE A 139 4.09 11.03 -17.63
N PRO A 140 4.37 10.95 -16.32
CA PRO A 140 3.63 11.67 -15.28
C PRO A 140 3.49 13.18 -15.55
N SER A 141 4.53 13.82 -16.11
CA SER A 141 4.50 15.24 -16.47
C SER A 141 3.50 15.62 -17.58
N GLN A 142 2.99 14.63 -18.30
CA GLN A 142 2.03 14.79 -19.41
C GLN A 142 0.59 14.44 -18.98
N MET A 143 0.39 14.13 -17.71
CA MET A 143 -0.89 13.69 -17.15
C MET A 143 -1.41 14.70 -16.13
N SER A 144 -2.73 14.87 -16.08
CA SER A 144 -3.40 15.58 -15.00
C SER A 144 -3.24 14.85 -13.67
N GLY A 145 -3.42 15.55 -12.54
CA GLY A 145 -3.35 14.92 -11.21
C GLY A 145 -4.33 13.75 -11.04
N GLY A 146 -5.54 13.88 -11.61
CA GLY A 146 -6.52 12.78 -11.59
C GLY A 146 -6.08 11.55 -12.41
N GLU A 147 -5.41 11.75 -13.55
CA GLU A 147 -4.85 10.65 -14.35
C GLU A 147 -3.68 10.01 -13.61
N GLN A 148 -2.78 10.77 -13.00
CA GLN A 148 -1.67 10.26 -12.19
C GLN A 148 -2.18 9.43 -11.00
N GLN A 149 -3.24 9.90 -10.33
CA GLN A 149 -3.87 9.15 -9.24
C GLN A 149 -4.42 7.80 -9.73
N ARG A 150 -5.11 7.78 -10.89
CA ARG A 150 -5.62 6.52 -11.46
C ARG A 150 -4.50 5.58 -11.91
N VAL A 151 -3.38 6.08 -12.39
CA VAL A 151 -2.18 5.26 -12.65
C VAL A 151 -1.61 4.67 -11.34
N ALA A 152 -1.57 5.44 -10.24
CA ALA A 152 -1.16 4.94 -8.94
C ALA A 152 -2.12 3.86 -8.40
N ILE A 153 -3.42 4.01 -8.65
CA ILE A 153 -4.45 3.01 -8.34
C ILE A 153 -4.21 1.74 -9.17
N ALA A 154 -4.02 1.86 -10.49
CA ALA A 154 -3.73 0.73 -11.37
C ALA A 154 -2.49 -0.04 -10.90
N ARG A 155 -1.40 0.68 -10.56
CA ARG A 155 -0.18 0.08 -10.01
C ARG A 155 -0.42 -0.70 -8.72
N ALA A 156 -1.32 -0.22 -7.85
CA ALA A 156 -1.65 -0.91 -6.62
C ALA A 156 -2.52 -2.16 -6.87
N LEU A 157 -3.40 -2.14 -7.87
CA LEU A 157 -4.35 -3.21 -8.17
C LEU A 157 -3.75 -4.36 -8.99
N ILE A 158 -2.81 -4.07 -9.91
CA ILE A 158 -2.31 -5.04 -10.90
C ILE A 158 -1.70 -6.31 -10.29
N THR A 159 -1.29 -6.29 -9.04
CA THR A 159 -0.76 -7.46 -8.34
C THR A 159 -1.84 -8.27 -7.61
N HIS A 160 -3.11 -7.93 -7.74
CA HIS A 160 -4.24 -8.53 -7.00
C HIS A 160 -3.98 -8.62 -5.49
N PRO A 161 -3.67 -7.51 -4.82
CA PRO A 161 -3.30 -7.53 -3.42
C PRO A 161 -4.46 -7.97 -2.54
N ALA A 162 -4.14 -8.56 -1.39
CA ALA A 162 -5.14 -8.95 -0.39
C ALA A 162 -5.72 -7.74 0.34
N VAL A 163 -4.94 -6.65 0.43
CA VAL A 163 -5.29 -5.38 1.11
C VAL A 163 -4.80 -4.21 0.27
N ILE A 164 -5.60 -3.17 0.16
CA ILE A 164 -5.23 -1.90 -0.46
C ILE A 164 -5.31 -0.82 0.60
#